data_7cc73162702bc4b1c743c4549bea1ba7
#
_entry.id   7cc73162702bc4b1c743c4549bea1ba7
#
_cell.length_a   1.000
_cell.length_b   1.000
_cell.length_c   1.000
_cell.angle_alpha   90.00
_cell.angle_beta   90.00
_cell.angle_gamma   90.00
#
_symmetry.space_group_name_H-M   'P 1'
#
loop_
_entity.id
_entity.type
_entity.pdbx_description
1 polymer ?
#
loop_
_entity_poly.entity_id
_entity_poly.type
_entity_poly.pdbx_seq_one_letter_code
_entity_poly.pdbx_strand_id
1 'polypeptide(L)'
;MLNAVAGTFSVDSGAIVIDGVDVTRLPEHKRAKFIGRVFQDPMMGTAPTMQIEENLALAARRGQPRGLGWGITKTERADYRELLRDLGLGLEDRLTSKVGLLSGGQRQALTLLMASLKRPKLLLLDEHTAALDPKTAAKVLELSDRIVEENGLTTMMVTHNMKDAIVHGNRLIMMYDGRIVIDVSGEEKKKLTVPGLLALFSKVSGSDEADDKLLLS
;
A
#
# COMPACT_ATOMS: atom_id res chain seq x y z
N MET A 1 5.00 -2.83 -12.70
CA MET A 1 3.61 -2.33 -12.87
C MET A 1 3.32 -1.16 -11.91
N LEU A 2 3.45 -1.27 -10.58
CA LEU A 2 3.11 -0.17 -9.64
C LEU A 2 3.83 1.15 -9.95
N ASN A 3 5.13 1.08 -10.25
CA ASN A 3 5.93 2.27 -10.56
C ASN A 3 5.43 3.02 -11.82
N ALA A 4 4.96 2.27 -12.85
CA ALA A 4 4.34 2.87 -14.03
C ALA A 4 3.02 3.58 -13.67
N VAL A 5 2.18 2.93 -12.83
CA VAL A 5 0.91 3.51 -12.35
C VAL A 5 1.17 4.74 -11.49
N ALA A 6 2.16 4.70 -10.60
CA ALA A 6 2.57 5.83 -9.77
C ALA A 6 3.17 7.00 -10.57
N GLY A 7 3.70 6.74 -11.77
CA GLY A 7 4.32 7.75 -12.63
C GLY A 7 5.80 7.98 -12.36
N THR A 8 6.47 7.02 -11.72
CA THR A 8 7.92 7.06 -11.47
C THR A 8 8.70 6.94 -12.78
N PHE A 9 8.12 6.28 -13.80
CA PHE A 9 8.62 6.28 -15.17
C PHE A 9 7.46 6.33 -16.18
N SER A 10 7.74 6.76 -17.40
CA SER A 10 6.78 6.80 -18.49
C SER A 10 6.55 5.41 -19.08
N VAL A 11 5.34 5.16 -19.58
CA VAL A 11 5.02 3.95 -20.35
C VAL A 11 5.25 4.21 -21.83
N ASP A 12 5.70 3.17 -22.55
CA ASP A 12 5.95 3.26 -24.00
C ASP A 12 4.66 3.27 -24.81
N SER A 13 3.64 2.55 -24.34
CA SER A 13 2.33 2.44 -25.02
C SER A 13 1.21 2.15 -24.02
N GLY A 14 -0.04 2.33 -24.47
CA GLY A 14 -1.22 2.14 -23.63
C GLY A 14 -1.62 3.39 -22.86
N ALA A 15 -2.61 3.25 -21.97
CA ALA A 15 -3.17 4.33 -21.17
C ALA A 15 -3.35 3.89 -19.70
N ILE A 16 -3.16 4.83 -18.79
CA ILE A 16 -3.44 4.66 -17.34
C ILE A 16 -4.54 5.65 -16.99
N VAL A 17 -5.70 5.12 -16.63
CA VAL A 17 -6.87 5.91 -16.25
C VAL A 17 -7.20 5.64 -14.77
N ILE A 18 -7.29 6.70 -13.96
CA ILE A 18 -7.65 6.62 -12.54
C ILE A 18 -8.88 7.50 -12.32
N ASP A 19 -9.97 6.89 -11.85
CA ASP A 19 -11.25 7.58 -11.59
C ASP A 19 -11.72 8.40 -12.82
N GLY A 20 -11.64 7.79 -14.02
CA GLY A 20 -12.02 8.42 -15.29
C GLY A 20 -11.03 9.46 -15.84
N VAL A 21 -9.94 9.73 -15.13
CA VAL A 21 -8.92 10.69 -15.57
C VAL A 21 -7.73 9.97 -16.18
N ASP A 22 -7.37 10.33 -17.41
CA ASP A 22 -6.13 9.85 -18.03
C ASP A 22 -4.92 10.52 -17.36
N VAL A 23 -4.13 9.69 -16.67
CA VAL A 23 -2.93 10.10 -15.96
C VAL A 23 -1.64 9.66 -16.65
N THR A 24 -1.74 9.05 -17.83
CA THR A 24 -0.63 8.41 -18.56
C THR A 24 0.60 9.31 -18.67
N ARG A 25 0.41 10.58 -19.01
CA ARG A 25 1.48 11.55 -19.18
C ARG A 25 1.72 12.47 -17.98
N LEU A 26 0.95 12.26 -16.89
CA LEU A 26 1.13 13.09 -15.69
C LEU A 26 2.37 12.60 -14.92
N PRO A 27 3.24 13.50 -14.49
CA PRO A 27 4.36 13.16 -13.60
C PRO A 27 3.85 12.76 -12.21
N GLU A 28 4.67 12.00 -11.47
CA GLU A 28 4.35 11.41 -10.16
C GLU A 28 3.70 12.41 -9.19
N HIS A 29 4.26 13.63 -9.06
CA HIS A 29 3.72 14.64 -8.14
C HIS A 29 2.30 15.10 -8.50
N LYS A 30 1.89 15.04 -9.77
CA LYS A 30 0.52 15.33 -10.20
C LYS A 30 -0.43 14.15 -9.99
N ARG A 31 0.09 12.92 -10.08
CA ARG A 31 -0.70 11.71 -9.75
C ARG A 31 -0.89 11.54 -8.24
N ALA A 32 -0.03 12.12 -7.41
CA ALA A 32 -0.10 12.05 -5.96
C ALA A 32 -1.44 12.53 -5.36
N LYS A 33 -2.22 13.34 -6.07
CA LYS A 33 -3.58 13.74 -5.64
C LYS A 33 -4.60 12.59 -5.76
N PHE A 34 -4.35 11.61 -6.63
CA PHE A 34 -5.23 10.45 -6.86
C PHE A 34 -4.75 9.21 -6.12
N ILE A 35 -3.43 9.10 -5.89
CA ILE A 35 -2.77 7.87 -5.45
C ILE A 35 -2.25 8.04 -4.03
N GLY A 36 -2.59 7.07 -3.15
CA GLY A 36 -1.84 6.78 -1.93
C GLY A 36 -0.84 5.66 -2.21
N ARG A 37 0.38 5.74 -1.69
CA ARG A 37 1.37 4.69 -1.87
C ARG A 37 2.04 4.32 -0.56
N VAL A 38 2.15 3.02 -0.32
CA VAL A 38 2.93 2.42 0.77
C VAL A 38 4.04 1.60 0.14
N PHE A 39 5.27 1.83 0.56
CA PHE A 39 6.47 1.21 0.03
C PHE A 39 6.85 -0.03 0.84
N GLN A 40 7.66 -0.89 0.25
CA GLN A 40 8.26 -2.04 0.93
C GLN A 40 9.14 -1.60 2.11
N ASP A 41 9.98 -0.58 1.89
CA ASP A 41 10.75 0.04 2.97
C ASP A 41 9.92 1.15 3.64
N PRO A 42 9.55 0.99 4.93
CA PRO A 42 8.78 1.99 5.67
C PRO A 42 9.48 3.36 5.78
N MET A 43 10.80 3.40 5.59
CA MET A 43 11.57 4.64 5.62
C MET A 43 11.25 5.56 4.44
N MET A 44 10.92 4.98 3.29
CA MET A 44 10.65 5.76 2.06
C MET A 44 9.34 6.54 2.11
N GLY A 45 8.39 6.11 2.93
CA GLY A 45 7.08 6.76 3.07
C GLY A 45 7.05 7.86 4.12
N THR A 46 8.14 8.11 4.87
CA THR A 46 8.18 9.01 6.01
C THR A 46 9.40 9.91 6.03
N ALA A 47 9.31 11.04 6.75
CA ALA A 47 10.46 11.87 7.11
C ALA A 47 10.94 11.49 8.53
N PRO A 48 11.98 10.64 8.67
CA PRO A 48 12.35 10.02 9.95
C PRO A 48 12.85 11.00 11.00
N THR A 49 13.37 12.15 10.58
CA THR A 49 13.85 13.24 11.48
C THR A 49 12.73 14.13 12.00
N MET A 50 11.56 14.08 11.36
CA MET A 50 10.37 14.84 11.74
C MET A 50 9.51 14.07 12.73
N GLN A 51 8.65 14.81 13.44
CA GLN A 51 7.70 14.25 14.41
C GLN A 51 6.56 13.50 13.69
N ILE A 52 5.85 12.64 14.42
CA ILE A 52 4.68 11.91 13.91
C ILE A 52 3.62 12.90 13.41
N GLU A 53 3.27 13.92 14.23
CA GLU A 53 2.28 14.91 13.82
C GLU A 53 2.70 15.73 12.60
N GLU A 54 3.99 15.99 12.41
CA GLU A 54 4.50 16.69 11.23
C GLU A 54 4.38 15.84 9.97
N ASN A 55 4.67 14.54 10.07
CA ASN A 55 4.48 13.59 8.96
C ASN A 55 2.99 13.50 8.57
N LEU A 56 2.08 13.40 9.56
CA LEU A 56 0.63 13.40 9.33
C LEU A 56 0.17 14.71 8.69
N ALA A 57 0.67 15.85 9.15
CA ALA A 57 0.35 17.15 8.59
C ALA A 57 0.79 17.29 7.12
N LEU A 58 1.95 16.75 6.76
CA LEU A 58 2.39 16.70 5.36
C LEU A 58 1.46 15.83 4.50
N ALA A 59 1.09 14.65 5.00
CA ALA A 59 0.16 13.75 4.31
C ALA A 59 -1.24 14.38 4.16
N ALA A 60 -1.74 15.03 5.21
CA ALA A 60 -3.04 15.72 5.19
C ALA A 60 -3.11 16.88 4.19
N ARG A 61 -1.97 17.48 3.84
CA ARG A 61 -1.87 18.59 2.87
C ARG A 61 -1.52 18.14 1.46
N ARG A 62 -1.48 16.84 1.21
CA ARG A 62 -1.19 16.27 -0.12
C ARG A 62 -2.19 16.80 -1.16
N GLY A 63 -1.69 17.32 -2.28
CA GLY A 63 -2.50 17.85 -3.37
C GLY A 63 -3.16 19.21 -3.09
N GLN A 64 -2.85 19.86 -1.96
CA GLN A 64 -3.36 21.21 -1.64
C GLN A 64 -2.31 22.29 -1.86
N PRO A 65 -2.72 23.51 -2.22
CA PRO A 65 -1.80 24.65 -2.27
C PRO A 65 -1.28 24.95 -0.85
N ARG A 66 -0.02 25.31 -0.75
CA ARG A 66 0.61 25.68 0.53
C ARG A 66 0.51 27.19 0.73
N GLY A 67 -0.05 27.60 1.88
CA GLY A 67 -0.08 28.97 2.34
C GLY A 67 0.92 29.21 3.49
N LEU A 68 0.94 30.42 4.02
CA LEU A 68 1.75 30.84 5.19
C LEU A 68 1.04 30.60 6.54
N GLY A 69 0.12 29.62 6.60
CA GLY A 69 -0.59 29.27 7.83
C GLY A 69 0.29 28.53 8.86
N TRP A 70 -0.21 28.44 10.09
CA TRP A 70 0.42 27.66 11.16
C TRP A 70 0.60 26.19 10.73
N GLY A 71 1.72 25.60 11.10
CA GLY A 71 2.09 24.25 10.69
C GLY A 71 1.08 23.19 11.15
N ILE A 72 0.69 23.19 12.42
CA ILE A 72 -0.27 22.24 13.02
C ILE A 72 -1.11 22.99 14.05
N THR A 73 -2.42 22.93 13.90
CA THR A 73 -3.37 23.51 14.84
C THR A 73 -3.68 22.56 16.00
N LYS A 74 -4.27 23.10 17.08
CA LYS A 74 -4.72 22.26 18.23
C LYS A 74 -5.78 21.23 17.79
N THR A 75 -6.68 21.62 16.87
CA THR A 75 -7.71 20.73 16.33
C THR A 75 -7.08 19.59 15.53
N GLU A 76 -6.19 19.90 14.58
CA GLU A 76 -5.48 18.87 13.80
C GLU A 76 -4.72 17.90 14.70
N ARG A 77 -4.10 18.39 15.78
CA ARG A 77 -3.41 17.52 16.76
C ARG A 77 -4.38 16.58 17.47
N ALA A 78 -5.59 17.05 17.80
CA ALA A 78 -6.62 16.19 18.40
C ALA A 78 -7.09 15.13 17.40
N ASP A 79 -7.37 15.52 16.15
CA ASP A 79 -7.77 14.60 15.09
C ASP A 79 -6.69 13.53 14.83
N TYR A 80 -5.41 13.93 14.77
CA TYR A 80 -4.30 12.99 14.60
C TYR A 80 -4.16 12.02 15.76
N ARG A 81 -4.45 12.45 16.99
CA ARG A 81 -4.44 11.57 18.17
C ARG A 81 -5.51 10.48 18.05
N GLU A 82 -6.73 10.84 17.64
CA GLU A 82 -7.80 9.85 17.41
C GLU A 82 -7.42 8.86 16.30
N LEU A 83 -6.96 9.34 15.16
CA LEU A 83 -6.53 8.49 14.04
C LEU A 83 -5.42 7.50 14.45
N LEU A 84 -4.48 7.95 15.29
CA LEU A 84 -3.39 7.09 15.79
C LEU A 84 -3.89 6.09 16.84
N ARG A 85 -4.89 6.46 17.65
CA ARG A 85 -5.53 5.55 18.63
C ARG A 85 -6.21 4.38 17.92
N ASP A 86 -6.86 4.64 16.79
CA ASP A 86 -7.52 3.60 15.97
C ASP A 86 -6.53 2.56 15.41
N LEU A 87 -5.24 2.90 15.31
CA LEU A 87 -4.21 1.92 14.93
C LEU A 87 -3.92 0.89 16.05
N GLY A 88 -4.19 1.23 17.32
CA GLY A 88 -3.95 0.32 18.45
C GLY A 88 -2.47 0.03 18.75
N LEU A 89 -1.55 0.97 18.43
CA LEU A 89 -0.11 0.80 18.51
C LEU A 89 0.58 1.73 19.54
N GLY A 90 -0.21 2.48 20.35
CA GLY A 90 0.29 3.42 21.35
C GLY A 90 1.00 4.65 20.75
N LEU A 91 0.64 5.04 19.54
CA LEU A 91 1.22 6.19 18.86
C LEU A 91 0.51 7.50 19.22
N GLU A 92 -0.72 7.45 19.70
CA GLU A 92 -1.55 8.58 20.14
C GLU A 92 -0.91 9.43 21.22
N ASP A 93 -0.06 8.82 22.06
CA ASP A 93 0.67 9.53 23.13
C ASP A 93 2.07 9.97 22.70
N ARG A 94 2.46 9.69 21.46
CA ARG A 94 3.81 9.91 20.92
C ARG A 94 3.86 10.89 19.75
N LEU A 95 2.86 11.76 19.58
CA LEU A 95 2.72 12.72 18.47
C LEU A 95 4.00 13.54 18.20
N THR A 96 4.70 13.96 19.24
CA THR A 96 5.93 14.75 19.16
C THR A 96 7.21 13.90 19.07
N SER A 97 7.10 12.57 19.10
CA SER A 97 8.24 11.69 18.89
C SER A 97 8.67 11.70 17.44
N LYS A 98 9.98 11.60 17.18
CA LYS A 98 10.50 11.45 15.82
C LYS A 98 10.11 10.09 15.25
N VAL A 99 9.69 10.06 13.98
CA VAL A 99 9.29 8.83 13.27
C VAL A 99 10.44 7.81 13.19
N GLY A 100 11.69 8.28 13.13
CA GLY A 100 12.88 7.42 13.17
C GLY A 100 12.99 6.53 14.41
N LEU A 101 12.31 6.87 15.53
CA LEU A 101 12.30 6.09 16.77
C LEU A 101 11.21 5.01 16.82
N LEU A 102 10.39 4.88 15.78
CA LEU A 102 9.34 3.88 15.68
C LEU A 102 9.91 2.52 15.27
N SER A 103 9.28 1.44 15.74
CA SER A 103 9.54 0.11 15.20
C SER A 103 9.12 0.02 13.74
N GLY A 104 9.62 -0.98 13.00
CA GLY A 104 9.24 -1.20 11.59
C GLY A 104 7.73 -1.26 11.40
N GLY A 105 7.03 -2.07 12.20
CA GLY A 105 5.57 -2.21 12.16
C GLY A 105 4.81 -0.92 12.52
N GLN A 106 5.24 -0.19 13.55
CA GLN A 106 4.65 1.10 13.90
C GLN A 106 4.80 2.12 12.76
N ARG A 107 5.97 2.14 12.13
CA ARG A 107 6.23 3.04 11.00
C ARG A 107 5.42 2.64 9.78
N GLN A 108 5.29 1.34 9.50
CA GLN A 108 4.48 0.84 8.38
C GLN A 108 3.00 1.17 8.57
N ALA A 109 2.46 0.99 9.78
CA ALA A 109 1.09 1.38 10.10
C ALA A 109 0.88 2.90 9.97
N LEU A 110 1.85 3.71 10.41
CA LEU A 110 1.82 5.16 10.21
C LEU A 110 1.83 5.52 8.72
N THR A 111 2.67 4.86 7.92
CA THR A 111 2.75 5.09 6.46
C THR A 111 1.42 4.74 5.77
N LEU A 112 0.80 3.64 6.17
CA LEU A 112 -0.51 3.21 5.68
C LEU A 112 -1.60 4.23 6.01
N LEU A 113 -1.65 4.71 7.27
CA LEU A 113 -2.55 5.79 7.69
C LEU A 113 -2.32 7.06 6.85
N MET A 114 -1.08 7.48 6.68
CA MET A 114 -0.73 8.66 5.87
C MET A 114 -1.15 8.51 4.41
N ALA A 115 -1.00 7.32 3.82
CA ALA A 115 -1.37 7.04 2.44
C ALA A 115 -2.89 7.09 2.24
N SER A 116 -3.68 6.64 3.23
CA SER A 116 -5.14 6.57 3.20
C SER A 116 -5.86 7.86 3.66
N LEU A 117 -5.17 8.74 4.41
CA LEU A 117 -5.74 9.90 5.11
C LEU A 117 -6.61 10.82 4.22
N LYS A 118 -6.26 10.97 2.95
CA LYS A 118 -7.00 11.79 1.96
C LYS A 118 -7.92 10.96 1.06
N ARG A 119 -8.26 9.73 1.46
CA ARG A 119 -9.10 8.80 0.69
C ARG A 119 -8.71 8.81 -0.79
N PRO A 120 -7.52 8.30 -1.13
CA PRO A 120 -7.04 8.28 -2.51
C PRO A 120 -8.00 7.49 -3.40
N LYS A 121 -8.02 7.79 -4.70
CA LYS A 121 -8.78 7.03 -5.69
C LYS A 121 -8.18 5.66 -5.94
N LEU A 122 -6.88 5.53 -5.68
CA LEU A 122 -6.14 4.28 -5.78
C LEU A 122 -5.09 4.21 -4.67
N LEU A 123 -5.12 3.16 -3.86
CA LEU A 123 -4.09 2.85 -2.89
C LEU A 123 -3.16 1.78 -3.46
N LEU A 124 -1.86 2.06 -3.49
CA LEU A 124 -0.82 1.14 -3.93
C LEU A 124 -0.06 0.61 -2.72
N LEU A 125 -0.07 -0.71 -2.52
CA LEU A 125 0.64 -1.42 -1.46
C LEU A 125 1.74 -2.28 -2.11
N ASP A 126 3.00 -1.88 -1.94
CA ASP A 126 4.15 -2.48 -2.60
C ASP A 126 4.92 -3.35 -1.61
N GLU A 127 4.60 -4.65 -1.54
CA GLU A 127 5.22 -5.61 -0.60
C GLU A 127 5.36 -5.07 0.84
N HIS A 128 4.36 -4.34 1.28
CA HIS A 128 4.40 -3.48 2.46
C HIS A 128 4.57 -4.21 3.81
N THR A 129 4.62 -5.53 3.80
CA THR A 129 4.84 -6.37 4.99
C THR A 129 6.12 -7.21 4.91
N ALA A 130 6.82 -7.21 3.77
CA ALA A 130 7.95 -8.10 3.53
C ALA A 130 9.15 -7.86 4.47
N ALA A 131 9.34 -6.63 4.95
CA ALA A 131 10.43 -6.26 5.87
C ALA A 131 10.08 -6.45 7.37
N LEU A 132 8.90 -7.04 7.69
CA LEU A 132 8.40 -7.19 9.04
C LEU A 132 8.48 -8.65 9.50
N ASP A 133 8.60 -8.85 10.82
CA ASP A 133 8.43 -10.17 11.41
C ASP A 133 6.99 -10.69 11.19
N PRO A 134 6.77 -12.02 11.16
CA PRO A 134 5.46 -12.60 10.78
C PRO A 134 4.29 -12.11 11.63
N LYS A 135 4.49 -11.90 12.93
CA LYS A 135 3.43 -11.45 13.85
C LYS A 135 3.05 -9.99 13.56
N THR A 136 4.03 -9.15 13.30
CA THR A 136 3.83 -7.74 12.96
C THR A 136 3.24 -7.62 11.55
N ALA A 137 3.70 -8.41 10.59
CA ALA A 137 3.15 -8.46 9.24
C ALA A 137 1.66 -8.78 9.23
N ALA A 138 1.23 -9.82 9.97
CA ALA A 138 -0.19 -10.16 10.09
C ALA A 138 -1.04 -9.01 10.63
N LYS A 139 -0.57 -8.27 11.65
CA LYS A 139 -1.28 -7.10 12.18
C LYS A 139 -1.37 -5.95 11.16
N VAL A 140 -0.31 -5.72 10.39
CA VAL A 140 -0.32 -4.67 9.36
C VAL A 140 -1.24 -5.04 8.21
N LEU A 141 -1.32 -6.31 7.82
CA LEU A 141 -2.28 -6.80 6.80
C LEU A 141 -3.72 -6.63 7.29
N GLU A 142 -4.04 -7.05 8.51
CA GLU A 142 -5.37 -6.84 9.12
C GLU A 142 -5.75 -5.35 9.17
N LEU A 143 -4.80 -4.49 9.54
CA LEU A 143 -4.99 -3.04 9.53
C LEU A 143 -5.22 -2.52 8.11
N SER A 144 -4.52 -3.07 7.10
CA SER A 144 -4.68 -2.69 5.69
C SER A 144 -6.08 -3.02 5.20
N ASP A 145 -6.57 -4.24 5.47
CA ASP A 145 -7.93 -4.66 5.09
C ASP A 145 -8.97 -3.75 5.74
N ARG A 146 -8.86 -3.52 7.05
CA ARG A 146 -9.77 -2.64 7.77
C ARG A 146 -9.82 -1.23 7.17
N ILE A 147 -8.67 -0.60 6.92
CA ILE A 147 -8.61 0.75 6.33
C ILE A 147 -9.21 0.76 4.92
N VAL A 148 -8.96 -0.27 4.12
CA VAL A 148 -9.50 -0.40 2.76
C VAL A 148 -11.02 -0.54 2.79
N GLU A 149 -11.55 -1.40 3.65
CA GLU A 149 -12.99 -1.65 3.80
C GLU A 149 -13.74 -0.42 4.34
N GLU A 150 -13.30 0.15 5.47
CA GLU A 150 -13.93 1.29 6.12
C GLU A 150 -13.98 2.54 5.22
N ASN A 151 -12.97 2.72 4.38
CA ASN A 151 -12.90 3.88 3.48
C ASN A 151 -13.34 3.58 2.05
N GLY A 152 -13.71 2.33 1.72
CA GLY A 152 -14.14 1.92 0.37
C GLY A 152 -13.04 2.15 -0.68
N LEU A 153 -11.78 1.89 -0.37
CA LEU A 153 -10.65 2.22 -1.23
C LEU A 153 -10.45 1.18 -2.34
N THR A 154 -10.30 1.65 -3.57
CA THR A 154 -9.73 0.80 -4.63
C THR A 154 -8.26 0.61 -4.34
N THR A 155 -7.83 -0.65 -4.19
CA THR A 155 -6.47 -0.99 -3.76
C THR A 155 -5.81 -1.97 -4.71
N MET A 156 -4.54 -1.74 -5.01
CA MET A 156 -3.67 -2.68 -5.71
C MET A 156 -2.52 -3.04 -4.77
N MET A 157 -2.49 -4.31 -4.34
CA MET A 157 -1.44 -4.86 -3.49
C MET A 157 -0.54 -5.78 -4.31
N VAL A 158 0.77 -5.60 -4.20
CA VAL A 158 1.77 -6.55 -4.67
C VAL A 158 2.34 -7.29 -3.48
N THR A 159 2.40 -8.60 -3.59
CA THR A 159 3.02 -9.50 -2.62
C THR A 159 3.65 -10.68 -3.33
N HIS A 160 4.73 -11.21 -2.79
CA HIS A 160 5.32 -12.49 -3.20
C HIS A 160 4.76 -13.66 -2.36
N ASN A 161 4.00 -13.38 -1.31
CA ASN A 161 3.37 -14.39 -0.47
C ASN A 161 2.05 -14.84 -1.09
N MET A 162 2.00 -16.08 -1.55
CA MET A 162 0.79 -16.65 -2.20
C MET A 162 -0.40 -16.75 -1.25
N LYS A 163 -0.18 -17.01 0.05
CA LYS A 163 -1.26 -17.06 1.03
C LYS A 163 -1.93 -15.71 1.17
N ASP A 164 -1.12 -14.65 1.28
CA ASP A 164 -1.63 -13.28 1.38
C ASP A 164 -2.36 -12.87 0.09
N ALA A 165 -1.82 -13.21 -1.09
CA ALA A 165 -2.47 -12.95 -2.37
C ALA A 165 -3.85 -13.62 -2.50
N ILE A 166 -4.01 -14.84 -1.95
CA ILE A 166 -5.28 -15.57 -1.95
C ILE A 166 -6.27 -14.98 -0.96
N VAL A 167 -5.82 -14.64 0.26
CA VAL A 167 -6.68 -14.19 1.36
C VAL A 167 -7.17 -12.76 1.16
N HIS A 168 -6.28 -11.84 0.76
CA HIS A 168 -6.59 -10.40 0.69
C HIS A 168 -7.15 -10.00 -0.68
N GLY A 169 -8.05 -9.01 -0.68
CA GLY A 169 -8.69 -8.48 -1.88
C GLY A 169 -9.69 -9.42 -2.56
N ASN A 170 -10.35 -8.94 -3.59
CA ASN A 170 -11.43 -9.63 -4.31
C ASN A 170 -11.05 -10.15 -5.71
N ARG A 171 -9.85 -9.81 -6.20
CA ARG A 171 -9.27 -10.25 -7.48
C ARG A 171 -7.81 -10.55 -7.29
N LEU A 172 -7.31 -11.63 -7.89
CA LEU A 172 -5.91 -12.02 -7.89
C LEU A 172 -5.41 -12.03 -9.32
N ILE A 173 -4.29 -11.34 -9.54
CA ILE A 173 -3.59 -11.30 -10.83
C ILE A 173 -2.19 -11.81 -10.59
N MET A 174 -1.76 -12.82 -11.34
CA MET A 174 -0.38 -13.28 -11.35
C MET A 174 0.29 -12.88 -12.65
N MET A 175 1.49 -12.34 -12.52
CA MET A 175 2.30 -11.89 -13.64
C MET A 175 3.54 -12.77 -13.78
N TYR A 176 3.86 -13.14 -15.02
CA TYR A 176 5.07 -13.85 -15.37
C TYR A 176 5.62 -13.33 -16.69
N ASP A 177 6.91 -13.08 -16.76
CA ASP A 177 7.60 -12.53 -17.95
C ASP A 177 6.88 -11.30 -18.55
N GLY A 178 6.48 -10.36 -17.67
CA GLY A 178 5.82 -9.11 -18.06
C GLY A 178 4.38 -9.25 -18.53
N ARG A 179 3.77 -10.44 -18.47
CA ARG A 179 2.41 -10.73 -18.92
C ARG A 179 1.53 -11.17 -17.75
N ILE A 180 0.24 -10.90 -17.85
CA ILE A 180 -0.75 -11.48 -16.93
C ILE A 180 -0.98 -12.93 -17.38
N VAL A 181 -0.70 -13.88 -16.50
CA VAL A 181 -0.84 -15.31 -16.77
C VAL A 181 -2.01 -15.94 -16.03
N ILE A 182 -2.40 -15.36 -14.88
CA ILE A 182 -3.60 -15.76 -14.13
C ILE A 182 -4.36 -14.49 -13.75
N ASP A 183 -5.67 -14.52 -13.88
CA ASP A 183 -6.58 -13.45 -13.48
C ASP A 183 -7.88 -14.09 -12.99
N VAL A 184 -8.07 -14.12 -11.68
CA VAL A 184 -9.21 -14.76 -11.01
C VAL A 184 -9.88 -13.79 -10.04
N SER A 185 -11.20 -13.88 -9.93
CA SER A 185 -11.98 -13.00 -9.07
C SER A 185 -13.23 -13.69 -8.50
N GLY A 186 -13.89 -13.03 -7.56
CA GLY A 186 -15.17 -13.47 -7.00
C GLY A 186 -15.12 -14.89 -6.43
N GLU A 187 -16.08 -15.73 -6.79
CA GLU A 187 -16.23 -17.09 -6.25
C GLU A 187 -15.08 -18.03 -6.68
N GLU A 188 -14.46 -17.79 -7.81
CA GLU A 188 -13.30 -18.55 -8.27
C GLU A 188 -12.09 -18.28 -7.35
N LYS A 189 -11.84 -16.99 -7.03
CA LYS A 189 -10.77 -16.63 -6.10
C LYS A 189 -11.00 -17.20 -4.70
N LYS A 190 -12.24 -17.21 -4.20
CA LYS A 190 -12.58 -17.75 -2.86
C LYS A 190 -12.27 -19.24 -2.69
N LYS A 191 -12.31 -19.99 -3.80
CA LYS A 191 -12.02 -21.44 -3.82
C LYS A 191 -10.55 -21.74 -4.05
N LEU A 192 -9.74 -20.72 -4.32
CA LEU A 192 -8.33 -20.90 -4.66
C LEU A 192 -7.53 -21.32 -3.42
N THR A 193 -6.62 -22.24 -3.61
CA THR A 193 -5.65 -22.71 -2.60
C THR A 193 -4.25 -22.52 -3.13
N VAL A 194 -3.24 -22.50 -2.25
CA VAL A 194 -1.84 -22.38 -2.68
C VAL A 194 -1.47 -23.50 -3.66
N PRO A 195 -1.76 -24.79 -3.41
CA PRO A 195 -1.52 -25.84 -4.40
C PRO A 195 -2.27 -25.63 -5.72
N GLY A 196 -3.50 -25.13 -5.66
CA GLY A 196 -4.29 -24.80 -6.85
C GLY A 196 -3.66 -23.68 -7.66
N LEU A 197 -3.17 -22.63 -7.01
CA LEU A 197 -2.49 -21.51 -7.66
C LEU A 197 -1.17 -21.95 -8.32
N LEU A 198 -0.39 -22.79 -7.65
CA LEU A 198 0.84 -23.40 -8.20
C LEU A 198 0.52 -24.26 -9.43
N ALA A 199 -0.50 -25.10 -9.37
CA ALA A 199 -0.91 -25.93 -10.50
C ALA A 199 -1.38 -25.12 -11.71
N LEU A 200 -2.05 -23.98 -11.48
CA LEU A 200 -2.40 -23.04 -12.55
C LEU A 200 -1.14 -22.39 -13.14
N PHE A 201 -0.20 -22.01 -12.32
CA PHE A 201 1.04 -21.38 -12.75
C PHE A 201 1.91 -22.34 -13.58
N SER A 202 2.13 -23.59 -13.13
CA SER A 202 2.91 -24.61 -13.86
C SER A 202 2.35 -24.89 -15.26
N LYS A 203 1.01 -24.89 -15.39
CA LYS A 203 0.37 -25.07 -16.71
C LYS A 203 0.66 -23.94 -17.71
N VAL A 204 0.83 -22.72 -17.21
CA VAL A 204 1.03 -21.53 -18.07
C VAL A 204 2.51 -21.24 -18.31
N SER A 205 3.38 -21.46 -17.30
CA SER A 205 4.82 -21.21 -17.41
C SER A 205 5.56 -22.28 -18.22
N GLY A 206 4.97 -23.46 -18.40
CA GLY A 206 5.57 -24.56 -19.18
C GLY A 206 6.85 -25.15 -18.54
N SER A 207 7.12 -24.88 -17.27
CA SER A 207 8.32 -25.33 -16.57
C SER A 207 8.00 -26.04 -15.26
N ASP A 208 8.52 -27.27 -15.11
CA ASP A 208 8.55 -27.98 -13.82
C ASP A 208 9.51 -27.32 -12.81
N GLU A 209 10.38 -26.39 -13.25
CA GLU A 209 11.34 -25.67 -12.42
C GLU A 209 10.74 -24.55 -11.54
N ALA A 210 9.48 -24.19 -11.79
CA ALA A 210 8.81 -23.12 -11.02
C ALA A 210 8.47 -23.53 -9.58
N ASP A 211 8.35 -24.83 -9.28
CA ASP A 211 7.94 -25.31 -7.97
C ASP A 211 8.99 -25.04 -6.87
N ASP A 212 10.29 -25.16 -7.17
CA ASP A 212 11.34 -25.02 -6.16
C ASP A 212 11.63 -23.58 -5.76
N LYS A 213 11.52 -22.61 -6.68
CA LYS A 213 11.78 -21.19 -6.38
C LYS A 213 10.64 -20.50 -5.64
N LEU A 214 9.40 -20.95 -5.83
CA LEU A 214 8.21 -20.36 -5.23
C LEU A 214 7.86 -20.99 -3.86
N LEU A 215 8.41 -22.17 -3.55
CA LEU A 215 8.25 -22.84 -2.26
C LEU A 215 9.27 -22.34 -1.21
N LEU A 216 10.34 -21.69 -1.63
CA LEU A 216 11.44 -21.23 -0.77
C LEU A 216 11.37 -19.71 -0.44
N SER A 217 10.34 -19.02 -0.88
CA SER A 217 10.03 -17.63 -0.53
C SER A 217 8.78 -17.57 0.37
#